data_894f2b8ec2f1d6f35a711bff0b8ad3c2
#
_entry.id   894f2b8ec2f1d6f35a711bff0b8ad3c2
#
_cell.length_a   1.000
_cell.length_b   1.000
_cell.length_c   1.000
_cell.angle_alpha   90.00
_cell.angle_beta   90.00
_cell.angle_gamma   90.00
#
_symmetry.space_group_name_H-M   'P 1'
#
loop_
_entity.id
_entity.type
_entity.pdbx_description
1 polymer ?
#
loop_
_entity_poly.entity_id
_entity_poly.type
_entity_poly.pdbx_seq_one_letter_code
_entity_poly.pdbx_strand_id
1 'polypeptide(L)'
;MIIDALSPFGRGASAPLAGRTILQIVPPVDVGGDERTTLAITAALAETGARALVATDSRELAGELQAIGGLFVRFPAATKNPLAMTFNMLRLQRIIAAERVDLVHVRSRWAAWAAVRACRKAKRPLVTSLPGDGGRKRPRTSFETAVAEGDYVIALSEFAAGRAEGLFPATPNRLRVVRPGMDLSKLQPERVTGRRVSDMRARWGVAAHERVVLMPARLAPARGPQTLIEAAALVKSRGLDDIRFILAGEAAKPVFARELDALAVKCGVQSIITRVGASPDPPAAFIAAAVVAFPAADAEGVTRASMEAAAIGALTIISDVGAAREIIAAPPHEDAEARTGWLVPPREPAALADAICAALALGASARDAVRRRSRAKIAAAYSLERMTRDTLAVYAEALER
;
A
#
# COMPACT_ATOMS: atom_id res chain seq x y z
N MET A 1 14.79 -1.87 -30.37
CA MET A 1 13.56 -2.41 -30.94
C MET A 1 12.91 -3.34 -29.89
N ILE A 2 12.51 -2.78 -28.72
CA ILE A 2 11.83 -3.49 -27.57
C ILE A 2 10.77 -2.55 -26.94
N ILE A 3 10.21 -1.58 -27.68
CA ILE A 3 9.24 -0.61 -27.14
C ILE A 3 7.80 -1.01 -27.49
N ASP A 4 7.58 -2.04 -28.29
CA ASP A 4 6.26 -2.35 -28.87
C ASP A 4 5.38 -3.33 -28.06
N ALA A 5 5.81 -3.76 -26.86
CA ALA A 5 5.09 -4.79 -26.10
C ALA A 5 4.28 -4.26 -24.90
N LEU A 6 4.25 -2.94 -24.64
CA LEU A 6 3.72 -2.36 -23.40
C LEU A 6 2.51 -1.43 -23.59
N SER A 7 1.85 -1.43 -24.74
CA SER A 7 0.58 -0.67 -24.84
C SER A 7 -0.51 -1.37 -24.02
N PRO A 8 -1.11 -0.72 -23.03
CA PRO A 8 -2.20 -1.31 -22.23
C PRO A 8 -3.46 -1.61 -23.05
N PHE A 9 -3.56 -1.14 -24.30
CA PHE A 9 -4.74 -1.24 -25.17
C PHE A 9 -4.50 -2.02 -26.46
N GLY A 10 -3.58 -2.91 -26.61
CA GLY A 10 -3.41 -3.72 -27.82
C GLY A 10 -3.10 -2.90 -29.09
N ARG A 11 -2.37 -3.47 -30.04
CA ARG A 11 -2.07 -2.81 -31.34
C ARG A 11 -3.36 -2.60 -32.14
N GLY A 12 -3.72 -1.34 -32.42
CA GLY A 12 -4.72 -1.03 -33.48
C GLY A 12 -5.97 -0.27 -33.07
N ALA A 13 -6.27 -0.06 -31.78
CA ALA A 13 -7.31 0.88 -31.37
C ALA A 13 -6.67 2.22 -31.07
N SER A 14 -7.19 3.33 -31.61
CA SER A 14 -6.85 4.66 -31.12
C SER A 14 -7.09 4.66 -29.61
N ALA A 15 -6.04 4.88 -28.81
CA ALA A 15 -6.16 4.80 -27.37
C ALA A 15 -7.28 5.77 -26.94
N PRO A 16 -8.31 5.33 -26.18
CA PRO A 16 -9.48 6.15 -25.88
C PRO A 16 -9.14 7.44 -25.12
N LEU A 17 -7.90 7.55 -24.65
CA LEU A 17 -7.37 8.71 -23.93
C LEU A 17 -6.49 9.65 -24.79
N ALA A 18 -6.17 9.30 -26.04
CA ALA A 18 -5.35 10.11 -26.90
C ALA A 18 -5.95 11.52 -27.12
N GLY A 19 -5.15 12.56 -26.95
CA GLY A 19 -5.56 13.96 -27.05
C GLY A 19 -6.40 14.49 -25.88
N ARG A 20 -6.75 13.64 -24.90
CA ARG A 20 -7.49 14.07 -23.69
C ARG A 20 -6.57 14.69 -22.65
N THR A 21 -7.07 15.65 -21.91
CA THR A 21 -6.38 16.28 -20.79
C THR A 21 -6.90 15.73 -19.45
N ILE A 22 -6.05 15.04 -18.72
CA ILE A 22 -6.39 14.41 -17.43
C ILE A 22 -5.70 15.17 -16.30
N LEU A 23 -6.48 15.61 -15.31
CA LEU A 23 -5.98 16.28 -14.11
C LEU A 23 -6.02 15.35 -12.90
N GLN A 24 -4.87 14.94 -12.40
CA GLN A 24 -4.73 14.24 -11.12
C GLN A 24 -4.57 15.26 -9.98
N ILE A 25 -5.39 15.20 -8.93
CA ILE A 25 -5.25 16.00 -7.72
C ILE A 25 -4.78 15.08 -6.60
N VAL A 26 -3.54 15.28 -6.15
CA VAL A 26 -2.90 14.41 -5.16
C VAL A 26 -2.52 15.21 -3.90
N PRO A 27 -2.56 14.60 -2.70
CA PRO A 27 -2.07 15.27 -1.50
C PRO A 27 -0.58 15.57 -1.65
N PRO A 28 0.01 16.41 -0.77
CA PRO A 28 1.47 16.49 -0.67
C PRO A 28 2.02 15.08 -0.47
N VAL A 29 3.01 14.74 -1.28
CA VAL A 29 3.53 13.37 -1.37
C VAL A 29 4.74 13.30 -0.46
N ASP A 30 4.61 12.61 0.67
CA ASP A 30 5.78 12.14 1.40
C ASP A 30 6.46 11.05 0.56
N VAL A 31 7.78 11.04 0.54
CA VAL A 31 8.60 10.07 -0.21
C VAL A 31 8.06 8.65 -0.02
N GLY A 32 7.40 8.09 -1.03
CA GLY A 32 6.77 6.77 -0.88
C GLY A 32 5.82 6.33 -1.99
N GLY A 33 4.73 5.65 -1.60
CA GLY A 33 3.81 4.96 -2.50
C GLY A 33 2.98 5.87 -3.41
N ASP A 34 2.47 6.97 -2.87
CA ASP A 34 1.59 7.89 -3.62
C ASP A 34 2.35 8.65 -4.70
N GLU A 35 3.61 8.99 -4.46
CA GLU A 35 4.52 9.58 -5.43
C GLU A 35 4.70 8.68 -6.64
N ARG A 36 5.17 7.44 -6.41
CA ARG A 36 5.40 6.45 -7.47
C ARG A 36 4.13 6.12 -8.25
N THR A 37 2.99 6.00 -7.57
CA THR A 37 1.70 5.80 -8.21
C THR A 37 1.35 6.96 -9.13
N THR A 38 1.59 8.21 -8.67
CA THR A 38 1.31 9.41 -9.46
C THR A 38 2.19 9.47 -10.70
N LEU A 39 3.49 9.23 -10.55
CA LEU A 39 4.45 9.19 -11.66
C LEU A 39 4.09 8.07 -12.66
N ALA A 40 3.77 6.86 -12.17
CA ALA A 40 3.42 5.74 -13.03
C ALA A 40 2.16 6.01 -13.87
N ILE A 41 1.09 6.56 -13.25
CA ILE A 41 -0.13 6.93 -13.97
C ILE A 41 0.17 8.05 -14.98
N THR A 42 1.00 9.03 -14.60
CA THR A 42 1.39 10.14 -15.49
C THR A 42 2.16 9.63 -16.72
N ALA A 43 3.15 8.75 -16.52
CA ALA A 43 3.90 8.15 -17.61
C ALA A 43 2.98 7.34 -18.54
N ALA A 44 2.11 6.49 -17.97
CA ALA A 44 1.17 5.70 -18.76
C ALA A 44 0.17 6.58 -19.56
N LEU A 45 -0.27 7.71 -19.01
CA LEU A 45 -1.08 8.69 -19.75
C LEU A 45 -0.31 9.31 -20.92
N ALA A 46 0.94 9.73 -20.69
CA ALA A 46 1.79 10.28 -21.75
C ALA A 46 2.02 9.28 -22.90
N GLU A 47 2.22 7.98 -22.57
CA GLU A 47 2.36 6.89 -23.55
C GLU A 47 1.11 6.70 -24.41
N THR A 48 -0.10 6.99 -23.87
CA THR A 48 -1.34 6.96 -24.66
C THR A 48 -1.57 8.20 -25.51
N GLY A 49 -0.69 9.20 -25.45
CA GLY A 49 -0.88 10.48 -26.11
C GLY A 49 -1.84 11.42 -25.38
N ALA A 50 -2.17 11.14 -24.10
CA ALA A 50 -2.94 12.03 -23.26
C ALA A 50 -2.05 13.09 -22.62
N ARG A 51 -2.61 14.27 -22.37
CA ARG A 51 -1.95 15.35 -21.63
C ARG A 51 -2.22 15.17 -20.14
N ALA A 52 -1.18 14.83 -19.36
CA ALA A 52 -1.28 14.55 -17.94
C ALA A 52 -0.87 15.77 -17.09
N LEU A 53 -1.81 16.28 -16.27
CA LEU A 53 -1.57 17.33 -15.28
C LEU A 53 -1.63 16.75 -13.87
N VAL A 54 -0.70 17.18 -13.00
CA VAL A 54 -0.67 16.79 -11.60
C VAL A 54 -0.73 18.03 -10.71
N ALA A 55 -1.85 18.15 -9.97
CA ALA A 55 -2.12 19.24 -9.04
C ALA A 55 -1.75 18.82 -7.61
N THR A 56 -0.68 19.40 -7.07
CA THR A 56 -0.15 19.12 -5.72
C THR A 56 0.63 20.30 -5.15
N ASP A 57 0.90 20.29 -3.85
CA ASP A 57 1.82 21.22 -3.19
C ASP A 57 3.29 20.75 -3.21
N SER A 58 3.56 19.48 -3.54
CA SER A 58 4.91 18.90 -3.57
C SER A 58 5.67 19.37 -4.82
N ARG A 59 6.46 20.43 -4.67
CA ARG A 59 7.27 21.00 -5.75
C ARG A 59 8.40 20.07 -6.21
N GLU A 60 8.83 19.18 -5.35
CA GLU A 60 9.89 18.19 -5.57
C GLU A 60 9.56 17.30 -6.77
N LEU A 61 8.26 17.03 -6.99
CA LEU A 61 7.79 16.22 -8.13
C LEU A 61 7.88 16.93 -9.49
N ALA A 62 8.03 18.25 -9.54
CA ALA A 62 7.92 19.00 -10.79
C ALA A 62 8.94 18.53 -11.85
N GLY A 63 10.19 18.30 -11.45
CA GLY A 63 11.24 17.82 -12.36
C GLY A 63 11.00 16.41 -12.87
N GLU A 64 10.59 15.49 -11.99
CA GLU A 64 10.28 14.10 -12.37
C GLU A 64 9.06 14.02 -13.28
N LEU A 65 8.00 14.81 -12.99
CA LEU A 65 6.82 14.89 -13.83
C LEU A 65 7.17 15.37 -15.24
N GLN A 66 8.00 16.43 -15.35
CA GLN A 66 8.43 16.97 -16.64
C GLN A 66 9.25 15.93 -17.43
N ALA A 67 10.11 15.16 -16.77
CA ALA A 67 10.92 14.13 -17.40
C ALA A 67 10.11 12.99 -18.04
N ILE A 68 8.89 12.75 -17.54
CA ILE A 68 7.96 11.72 -18.04
C ILE A 68 6.79 12.30 -18.86
N GLY A 69 6.87 13.55 -19.29
CA GLY A 69 5.85 14.21 -20.12
C GLY A 69 4.63 14.72 -19.34
N GLY A 70 4.69 14.79 -18.01
CA GLY A 70 3.65 15.36 -17.16
C GLY A 70 3.84 16.84 -16.89
N LEU A 71 2.75 17.52 -16.51
CA LEU A 71 2.73 18.94 -16.18
C LEU A 71 2.38 19.17 -14.72
N PHE A 72 3.25 19.86 -14.00
CA PHE A 72 3.00 20.23 -12.60
C PHE A 72 2.08 21.45 -12.50
N VAL A 73 1.07 21.36 -11.64
CA VAL A 73 0.16 22.45 -11.27
C VAL A 73 0.19 22.63 -9.76
N ARG A 74 0.61 23.81 -9.28
CA ARG A 74 0.62 24.07 -7.84
C ARG A 74 -0.79 24.17 -7.29
N PHE A 75 -1.14 23.29 -6.34
CA PHE A 75 -2.47 23.23 -5.75
C PHE A 75 -2.44 22.70 -4.28
N PRO A 76 -3.06 23.42 -3.30
CA PRO A 76 -3.06 23.04 -1.89
C PRO A 76 -4.08 21.93 -1.60
N ALA A 77 -3.78 20.71 -2.03
CA ALA A 77 -4.68 19.56 -1.99
C ALA A 77 -4.95 19.01 -0.57
N ALA A 78 -4.15 19.39 0.44
CA ALA A 78 -4.29 18.93 1.84
C ALA A 78 -5.00 19.93 2.75
N THR A 79 -5.50 21.03 2.23
CA THR A 79 -6.17 22.08 3.01
C THR A 79 -7.42 21.55 3.74
N LYS A 80 -7.50 21.82 5.05
CA LYS A 80 -8.62 21.42 5.93
C LYS A 80 -9.53 22.60 6.31
N ASN A 81 -9.11 23.83 6.04
CA ASN A 81 -9.88 25.03 6.35
C ASN A 81 -11.05 25.16 5.35
N PRO A 82 -12.33 25.24 5.80
CA PRO A 82 -13.51 25.33 4.93
C PRO A 82 -13.49 26.51 3.97
N LEU A 83 -13.04 27.69 4.43
CA LEU A 83 -12.94 28.88 3.58
C LEU A 83 -11.90 28.66 2.46
N ALA A 84 -10.72 28.13 2.82
CA ALA A 84 -9.69 27.82 1.82
C ALA A 84 -10.13 26.71 0.86
N MET A 85 -10.97 25.76 1.30
CA MET A 85 -11.57 24.74 0.41
C MET A 85 -12.52 25.36 -0.62
N THR A 86 -13.26 26.41 -0.24
CA THR A 86 -14.12 27.19 -1.17
C THR A 86 -13.26 27.92 -2.21
N PHE A 87 -12.17 28.55 -1.80
CA PHE A 87 -11.21 29.13 -2.73
C PHE A 87 -10.57 28.08 -3.66
N ASN A 88 -10.27 26.89 -3.13
CA ASN A 88 -9.77 25.78 -3.95
C ASN A 88 -10.78 25.33 -5.00
N MET A 89 -12.08 25.32 -4.68
CA MET A 89 -13.11 25.02 -5.68
C MET A 89 -13.08 26.03 -6.84
N LEU A 90 -13.01 27.34 -6.57
CA LEU A 90 -12.92 28.37 -7.60
C LEU A 90 -11.62 28.27 -8.41
N ARG A 91 -10.52 27.94 -7.74
CA ARG A 91 -9.22 27.71 -8.38
C ARG A 91 -9.27 26.51 -9.31
N LEU A 92 -9.88 25.39 -8.89
CA LEU A 92 -10.07 24.21 -9.74
C LEU A 92 -10.92 24.52 -10.97
N GLN A 93 -12.00 25.29 -10.84
CA GLN A 93 -12.82 25.72 -11.97
C GLN A 93 -11.98 26.50 -13.02
N ARG A 94 -11.10 27.38 -12.55
CA ARG A 94 -10.20 28.13 -13.46
C ARG A 94 -9.18 27.20 -14.13
N ILE A 95 -8.58 26.27 -13.38
CA ILE A 95 -7.64 25.27 -13.95
C ILE A 95 -8.35 24.41 -14.99
N ILE A 96 -9.54 23.87 -14.68
CA ILE A 96 -10.32 23.02 -15.60
C ILE A 96 -10.61 23.78 -16.91
N ALA A 97 -11.00 25.05 -16.82
CA ALA A 97 -11.30 25.85 -18.01
C ALA A 97 -10.03 26.24 -18.81
N ALA A 98 -8.99 26.75 -18.13
CA ALA A 98 -7.77 27.22 -18.75
C ALA A 98 -6.99 26.09 -19.43
N GLU A 99 -6.90 24.93 -18.79
CA GLU A 99 -6.17 23.76 -19.27
C GLU A 99 -7.04 22.83 -20.15
N ARG A 100 -8.32 23.16 -20.37
CA ARG A 100 -9.28 22.35 -21.11
C ARG A 100 -9.31 20.89 -20.60
N VAL A 101 -9.41 20.74 -19.28
CA VAL A 101 -9.42 19.42 -18.63
C VAL A 101 -10.65 18.62 -19.05
N ASP A 102 -10.45 17.41 -19.52
CA ASP A 102 -11.52 16.48 -19.91
C ASP A 102 -11.98 15.62 -18.74
N LEU A 103 -11.07 15.21 -17.84
CA LEU A 103 -11.36 14.38 -16.68
C LEU A 103 -10.51 14.80 -15.48
N VAL A 104 -11.10 14.76 -14.30
CA VAL A 104 -10.40 14.99 -13.02
C VAL A 104 -10.38 13.70 -12.22
N HIS A 105 -9.19 13.32 -11.70
CA HIS A 105 -9.04 12.25 -10.73
C HIS A 105 -8.51 12.82 -9.40
N VAL A 106 -9.31 12.77 -8.34
CA VAL A 106 -8.91 13.25 -7.02
C VAL A 106 -8.57 12.09 -6.09
N ARG A 107 -7.33 12.09 -5.58
CA ARG A 107 -6.78 11.11 -4.64
C ARG A 107 -6.60 11.71 -3.24
N SER A 108 -6.96 12.97 -3.06
CA SER A 108 -6.94 13.67 -1.76
C SER A 108 -8.33 13.77 -1.17
N ARG A 109 -8.52 13.22 0.03
CA ARG A 109 -9.79 13.35 0.79
C ARG A 109 -10.22 14.81 0.94
N TRP A 110 -9.27 15.69 1.23
CA TRP A 110 -9.56 17.10 1.49
C TRP A 110 -9.88 17.90 0.22
N ALA A 111 -9.28 17.53 -0.90
CA ALA A 111 -9.58 18.14 -2.18
C ALA A 111 -10.87 17.60 -2.84
N ALA A 112 -11.37 16.44 -2.43
CA ALA A 112 -12.52 15.78 -3.04
C ALA A 112 -13.77 16.69 -3.02
N TRP A 113 -14.06 17.35 -1.92
CA TRP A 113 -15.20 18.26 -1.81
C TRP A 113 -15.17 19.42 -2.83
N ALA A 114 -14.00 20.03 -2.99
CA ALA A 114 -13.80 21.10 -3.96
C ALA A 114 -13.87 20.56 -5.41
N ALA A 115 -13.29 19.39 -5.65
CA ALA A 115 -13.29 18.73 -6.95
C ALA A 115 -14.71 18.35 -7.42
N VAL A 116 -15.53 17.75 -6.54
CA VAL A 116 -16.93 17.42 -6.83
C VAL A 116 -17.69 18.65 -7.32
N ARG A 117 -17.59 19.76 -6.62
CA ARG A 117 -18.32 21.00 -6.98
C ARG A 117 -17.77 21.67 -8.23
N ALA A 118 -16.45 21.67 -8.39
CA ALA A 118 -15.82 22.23 -9.58
C ALA A 118 -16.18 21.44 -10.85
N CYS A 119 -16.11 20.09 -10.78
CA CYS A 119 -16.44 19.22 -11.91
C CYS A 119 -17.92 19.26 -12.29
N ARG A 120 -18.84 19.26 -11.31
CA ARG A 120 -20.28 19.42 -11.56
C ARG A 120 -20.58 20.73 -12.29
N LYS A 121 -19.97 21.85 -11.88
CA LYS A 121 -20.16 23.16 -12.55
C LYS A 121 -19.55 23.17 -13.95
N ALA A 122 -18.39 22.53 -14.12
CA ALA A 122 -17.69 22.46 -15.40
C ALA A 122 -18.25 21.37 -16.35
N LYS A 123 -19.18 20.53 -15.87
CA LYS A 123 -19.73 19.34 -16.56
C LYS A 123 -18.58 18.44 -17.05
N ARG A 124 -17.65 18.12 -16.14
CA ARG A 124 -16.51 17.23 -16.43
C ARG A 124 -16.58 16.00 -15.53
N PRO A 125 -16.31 14.81 -16.07
CA PRO A 125 -16.29 13.57 -15.30
C PRO A 125 -15.26 13.64 -14.18
N LEU A 126 -15.62 13.05 -13.04
CA LEU A 126 -14.82 12.99 -11.83
C LEU A 126 -14.61 11.55 -11.40
N VAL A 127 -13.36 11.15 -11.28
CA VAL A 127 -12.93 9.93 -10.58
C VAL A 127 -12.45 10.30 -9.18
N THR A 128 -12.87 9.57 -8.16
CA THR A 128 -12.38 9.73 -6.79
C THR A 128 -11.73 8.45 -6.30
N SER A 129 -10.72 8.54 -5.44
CA SER A 129 -10.16 7.38 -4.74
C SER A 129 -10.53 7.39 -3.27
N LEU A 130 -10.99 6.24 -2.77
CA LEU A 130 -11.24 6.03 -1.36
C LEU A 130 -9.92 5.87 -0.57
N PRO A 131 -9.92 6.18 0.74
CA PRO A 131 -8.84 5.74 1.63
C PRO A 131 -8.63 4.23 1.56
N GLY A 132 -7.39 3.77 1.76
CA GLY A 132 -7.05 2.36 1.64
C GLY A 132 -7.81 1.42 2.57
N ASP A 133 -8.38 1.94 3.66
CA ASP A 133 -9.24 1.21 4.60
C ASP A 133 -10.76 1.29 4.24
N GLY A 134 -11.10 1.87 3.09
CA GLY A 134 -12.50 2.07 2.67
C GLY A 134 -13.27 3.08 3.52
N GLY A 135 -12.60 3.77 4.46
CA GLY A 135 -13.22 4.65 5.45
C GLY A 135 -13.50 3.93 6.78
N ARG A 136 -12.93 4.45 7.87
CA ARG A 136 -13.01 3.81 9.21
C ARG A 136 -14.29 4.11 9.98
N LYS A 137 -14.94 5.23 9.68
CA LYS A 137 -16.13 5.73 10.44
C LYS A 137 -17.19 6.18 9.46
N ARG A 138 -18.45 6.10 9.89
CA ARG A 138 -19.55 6.71 9.15
C ARG A 138 -19.25 8.19 8.95
N PRO A 139 -19.27 8.68 7.69
CA PRO A 139 -19.05 10.10 7.42
C PRO A 139 -20.17 10.92 8.04
N ARG A 140 -19.81 12.04 8.65
CA ARG A 140 -20.74 12.95 9.34
C ARG A 140 -20.95 14.27 8.60
N THR A 141 -20.08 14.55 7.64
CA THR A 141 -20.08 15.82 6.92
C THR A 141 -20.01 15.61 5.41
N SER A 142 -20.49 16.60 4.65
CA SER A 142 -20.35 16.59 3.19
C SER A 142 -18.90 16.60 2.69
N PHE A 143 -17.96 17.00 3.55
CA PHE A 143 -16.53 16.91 3.23
C PHE A 143 -16.03 15.45 3.27
N GLU A 144 -16.56 14.65 4.18
CA GLU A 144 -16.18 13.25 4.32
C GLU A 144 -16.86 12.35 3.27
N THR A 145 -18.10 12.70 2.85
CA THR A 145 -18.83 11.95 1.80
C THR A 145 -18.28 12.21 0.41
N ALA A 146 -17.65 13.37 0.18
CA ALA A 146 -17.22 13.80 -1.14
C ALA A 146 -16.30 12.78 -1.87
N VAL A 147 -15.53 11.97 -1.14
CA VAL A 147 -14.69 10.89 -1.71
C VAL A 147 -15.50 9.80 -2.40
N ALA A 148 -16.79 9.70 -2.10
CA ALA A 148 -17.72 8.73 -2.71
C ALA A 148 -18.66 9.36 -3.74
N GLU A 149 -18.50 10.65 -4.05
CA GLU A 149 -19.38 11.40 -4.96
C GLU A 149 -18.85 11.51 -6.40
N GLY A 150 -17.75 10.84 -6.74
CA GLY A 150 -17.25 10.73 -8.11
C GLY A 150 -18.22 10.01 -9.03
N ASP A 151 -18.14 10.24 -10.35
CA ASP A 151 -18.83 9.46 -11.37
C ASP A 151 -18.34 8.01 -11.34
N TYR A 152 -17.05 7.83 -11.07
CA TYR A 152 -16.44 6.57 -10.65
C TYR A 152 -15.65 6.75 -9.35
N VAL A 153 -15.65 5.68 -8.55
CA VAL A 153 -15.01 5.66 -7.23
C VAL A 153 -14.03 4.48 -7.19
N ILE A 154 -12.75 4.75 -7.06
CA ILE A 154 -11.71 3.72 -6.97
C ILE A 154 -11.53 3.29 -5.52
N ALA A 155 -11.64 1.99 -5.25
CA ALA A 155 -11.22 1.33 -4.03
C ALA A 155 -9.90 0.58 -4.26
N LEU A 156 -9.01 0.59 -3.26
CA LEU A 156 -7.68 0.00 -3.39
C LEU A 156 -7.64 -1.52 -3.10
N SER A 157 -8.78 -2.11 -2.72
CA SER A 157 -8.94 -3.54 -2.41
C SER A 157 -10.41 -3.92 -2.41
N GLU A 158 -10.72 -5.19 -2.53
CA GLU A 158 -12.09 -5.73 -2.37
C GLU A 158 -12.62 -5.46 -0.96
N PHE A 159 -11.74 -5.57 0.05
CA PHE A 159 -12.09 -5.20 1.42
C PHE A 159 -12.53 -3.73 1.52
N ALA A 160 -11.77 -2.81 0.91
CA ALA A 160 -12.11 -1.39 0.92
C ALA A 160 -13.40 -1.11 0.13
N ALA A 161 -13.63 -1.84 -0.96
CA ALA A 161 -14.86 -1.76 -1.76
C ALA A 161 -16.08 -2.20 -0.95
N GLY A 162 -16.08 -3.40 -0.39
CA GLY A 162 -17.19 -3.91 0.41
C GLY A 162 -17.50 -3.04 1.64
N ARG A 163 -16.47 -2.46 2.24
CA ARG A 163 -16.63 -1.53 3.33
C ARG A 163 -17.27 -0.21 2.89
N ALA A 164 -16.87 0.29 1.71
CA ALA A 164 -17.42 1.51 1.15
C ALA A 164 -18.90 1.37 0.78
N GLU A 165 -19.34 0.22 0.29
CA GLU A 165 -20.76 -0.07 0.01
C GLU A 165 -21.62 0.09 1.25
N GLY A 166 -21.16 -0.39 2.41
CA GLY A 166 -21.85 -0.22 3.69
C GLY A 166 -21.86 1.23 4.22
N LEU A 167 -20.85 2.03 3.87
CA LEU A 167 -20.73 3.42 4.31
C LEU A 167 -21.39 4.43 3.35
N PHE A 168 -21.40 4.12 2.05
CA PHE A 168 -21.85 4.97 0.96
C PHE A 168 -22.80 4.19 0.02
N PRO A 169 -24.05 3.94 0.39
CA PRO A 169 -24.97 3.08 -0.38
C PRO A 169 -25.21 3.50 -1.82
N ALA A 170 -24.89 4.74 -2.20
CA ALA A 170 -25.05 5.22 -3.58
C ALA A 170 -23.88 4.87 -4.51
N THR A 171 -22.87 4.12 -4.04
CA THR A 171 -21.65 3.87 -4.82
C THR A 171 -21.58 2.55 -5.60
N PRO A 172 -22.34 1.46 -5.33
CA PRO A 172 -22.05 0.13 -5.89
C PRO A 172 -21.80 0.10 -7.41
N ASN A 173 -22.66 0.73 -8.20
CA ASN A 173 -22.55 0.74 -9.67
C ASN A 173 -21.37 1.60 -10.20
N ARG A 174 -20.77 2.45 -9.35
CA ARG A 174 -19.68 3.38 -9.68
C ARG A 174 -18.36 2.93 -9.11
N LEU A 175 -18.36 1.90 -8.27
CA LEU A 175 -17.17 1.41 -7.59
C LEU A 175 -16.33 0.56 -8.54
N ARG A 176 -15.02 0.81 -8.54
CA ARG A 176 -14.03 0.03 -9.29
C ARG A 176 -12.87 -0.31 -8.35
N VAL A 177 -12.46 -1.56 -8.33
CA VAL A 177 -11.29 -1.99 -7.55
C VAL A 177 -10.04 -1.85 -8.42
N VAL A 178 -9.16 -0.95 -8.02
CA VAL A 178 -7.83 -0.77 -8.63
C VAL A 178 -6.78 -0.97 -7.54
N ARG A 179 -6.12 -2.11 -7.57
CA ARG A 179 -5.09 -2.46 -6.58
C ARG A 179 -3.86 -1.56 -6.71
N PRO A 180 -3.21 -1.19 -5.58
CA PRO A 180 -2.01 -0.36 -5.61
C PRO A 180 -0.87 -1.08 -6.34
N GLY A 181 -0.11 -0.33 -7.14
CA GLY A 181 1.02 -0.86 -7.89
C GLY A 181 2.35 -0.74 -7.14
N MET A 182 3.24 -1.70 -7.37
CA MET A 182 4.61 -1.71 -6.86
C MET A 182 5.62 -1.87 -7.99
N ASP A 183 6.74 -1.18 -7.84
CA ASP A 183 7.92 -1.41 -8.67
C ASP A 183 8.61 -2.72 -8.26
N LEU A 184 8.19 -3.80 -8.89
CA LEU A 184 8.71 -5.15 -8.61
C LEU A 184 10.18 -5.31 -9.03
N SER A 185 10.72 -4.41 -9.87
CA SER A 185 12.13 -4.47 -10.25
C SER A 185 13.08 -4.24 -9.08
N LYS A 186 12.62 -3.50 -8.07
CA LYS A 186 13.37 -3.22 -6.83
C LYS A 186 13.22 -4.31 -5.76
N LEU A 187 12.27 -5.23 -5.95
CA LEU A 187 11.93 -6.31 -5.02
C LEU A 187 12.37 -7.68 -5.55
N GLN A 188 13.45 -7.70 -6.31
CA GLN A 188 14.07 -8.94 -6.81
C GLN A 188 15.07 -9.46 -5.78
N PRO A 189 14.90 -10.68 -5.23
CA PRO A 189 15.85 -11.25 -4.26
C PRO A 189 17.27 -11.29 -4.80
N GLU A 190 17.42 -11.52 -6.09
CA GLU A 190 18.70 -11.65 -6.81
C GLU A 190 19.49 -10.32 -6.82
N ARG A 191 18.83 -9.18 -6.60
CA ARG A 191 19.45 -7.85 -6.47
C ARG A 191 19.89 -7.51 -5.05
N VAL A 192 19.52 -8.34 -4.07
CA VAL A 192 19.94 -8.18 -2.68
C VAL A 192 21.22 -8.96 -2.45
N THR A 193 22.34 -8.25 -2.42
CA THR A 193 23.66 -8.88 -2.21
C THR A 193 23.81 -9.42 -0.79
N GLY A 194 24.63 -10.46 -0.62
CA GLY A 194 24.94 -11.02 0.70
C GLY A 194 25.51 -9.97 1.66
N ARG A 195 26.27 -8.97 1.14
CA ARG A 195 26.76 -7.84 1.95
C ARG A 195 25.62 -7.01 2.53
N ARG A 196 24.63 -6.63 1.74
CA ARG A 196 23.44 -5.88 2.24
C ARG A 196 22.71 -6.65 3.33
N VAL A 197 22.60 -7.98 3.20
CA VAL A 197 21.98 -8.85 4.21
C VAL A 197 22.83 -8.89 5.47
N SER A 198 24.17 -9.07 5.37
CA SER A 198 25.07 -9.10 6.53
C SER A 198 25.12 -7.74 7.25
N ASP A 199 25.15 -6.63 6.52
CA ASP A 199 25.11 -5.27 7.08
C ASP A 199 23.81 -5.04 7.86
N MET A 200 22.68 -5.56 7.36
CA MET A 200 21.39 -5.47 8.04
C MET A 200 21.38 -6.29 9.34
N ARG A 201 21.89 -7.53 9.32
CA ARG A 201 22.01 -8.39 10.51
C ARG A 201 22.94 -7.78 11.55
N ALA A 202 24.10 -7.23 11.12
CA ALA A 202 25.04 -6.54 12.01
C ALA A 202 24.38 -5.31 12.68
N ARG A 203 23.61 -4.54 11.93
CA ARG A 203 22.84 -3.40 12.46
C ARG A 203 21.83 -3.81 13.52
N TRP A 204 21.27 -5.00 13.44
CA TRP A 204 20.36 -5.57 14.43
C TRP A 204 21.07 -6.25 15.60
N GLY A 205 22.40 -6.42 15.54
CA GLY A 205 23.17 -7.16 16.53
C GLY A 205 22.86 -8.65 16.55
N VAL A 206 22.51 -9.24 15.39
CA VAL A 206 22.08 -10.64 15.27
C VAL A 206 23.23 -11.50 14.77
N ALA A 207 23.54 -12.57 15.50
CA ALA A 207 24.59 -13.54 15.14
C ALA A 207 24.20 -14.36 13.90
N ALA A 208 25.20 -14.91 13.20
CA ALA A 208 24.98 -15.64 11.93
C ALA A 208 24.03 -16.83 12.06
N HIS A 209 24.08 -17.54 13.19
CA HIS A 209 23.25 -18.72 13.47
C HIS A 209 21.83 -18.39 13.93
N GLU A 210 21.56 -17.16 14.36
CA GLU A 210 20.25 -16.78 14.88
C GLU A 210 19.25 -16.53 13.75
N ARG A 211 18.03 -17.02 13.90
CA ARG A 211 16.91 -16.81 12.98
C ARG A 211 16.13 -15.58 13.39
N VAL A 212 15.79 -14.73 12.44
CA VAL A 212 15.11 -13.47 12.70
C VAL A 212 13.63 -13.56 12.37
N VAL A 213 12.78 -13.17 13.32
CA VAL A 213 11.38 -12.80 13.11
C VAL A 213 11.31 -11.29 13.07
N LEU A 214 10.99 -10.71 11.90
CA LEU A 214 10.97 -9.27 11.66
C LEU A 214 9.53 -8.74 11.67
N MET A 215 9.29 -7.66 12.40
CA MET A 215 8.07 -6.85 12.30
C MET A 215 8.44 -5.47 11.73
N PRO A 216 8.26 -5.23 10.41
CA PRO A 216 8.62 -3.98 9.77
C PRO A 216 7.41 -3.03 9.75
N ALA A 217 7.13 -2.39 10.86
CA ALA A 217 5.98 -1.50 10.97
C ALA A 217 6.23 -0.40 12.01
N ARG A 218 5.61 0.77 11.79
CA ARG A 218 5.51 1.78 12.84
C ARG A 218 4.94 1.15 14.11
N LEU A 219 5.60 1.30 15.24
CA LEU A 219 5.17 0.71 16.50
C LEU A 219 4.01 1.53 17.07
N ALA A 220 2.80 1.02 16.88
CA ALA A 220 1.54 1.57 17.37
C ALA A 220 0.62 0.42 17.80
N PRO A 221 -0.33 0.65 18.74
CA PRO A 221 -1.23 -0.41 19.24
C PRO A 221 -1.98 -1.15 18.12
N ALA A 222 -2.45 -0.44 17.09
CA ALA A 222 -3.15 -1.02 15.95
C ALA A 222 -2.29 -1.98 15.10
N ARG A 223 -0.95 -1.86 15.19
CA ARG A 223 -0.01 -2.74 14.47
C ARG A 223 0.33 -4.02 15.22
N GLY A 224 -0.05 -4.14 16.49
CA GLY A 224 0.04 -5.34 17.30
C GLY A 224 1.45 -5.76 17.76
N PRO A 225 2.40 -4.85 18.05
CA PRO A 225 3.71 -5.25 18.57
C PRO A 225 3.60 -5.99 19.91
N GLN A 226 2.56 -5.74 20.71
CA GLN A 226 2.29 -6.45 21.96
C GLN A 226 2.03 -7.94 21.67
N THR A 227 1.18 -8.26 20.68
CA THR A 227 0.88 -9.64 20.29
C THR A 227 2.15 -10.38 19.85
N LEU A 228 3.10 -9.68 19.18
CA LEU A 228 4.37 -10.30 18.79
C LEU A 228 5.27 -10.57 20.01
N ILE A 229 5.31 -9.68 20.99
CA ILE A 229 6.10 -9.86 22.22
C ILE A 229 5.55 -11.05 23.03
N GLU A 230 4.22 -11.14 23.16
CA GLU A 230 3.56 -12.26 23.83
C GLU A 230 3.78 -13.58 23.07
N ALA A 231 3.70 -13.57 21.74
CA ALA A 231 4.03 -14.72 20.90
C ALA A 231 5.50 -15.15 21.04
N ALA A 232 6.43 -14.21 21.20
CA ALA A 232 7.85 -14.51 21.42
C ALA A 232 8.09 -15.31 22.69
N ALA A 233 7.32 -15.06 23.76
CA ALA A 233 7.39 -15.85 24.99
C ALA A 233 6.94 -17.30 24.76
N LEU A 234 5.88 -17.49 23.97
CA LEU A 234 5.39 -18.83 23.62
C LEU A 234 6.37 -19.57 22.69
N VAL A 235 7.01 -18.88 21.75
CA VAL A 235 8.04 -19.45 20.88
C VAL A 235 9.26 -19.89 21.71
N LYS A 236 9.71 -19.03 22.64
CA LYS A 236 10.82 -19.36 23.55
C LYS A 236 10.51 -20.57 24.45
N SER A 237 9.29 -20.65 25.01
CA SER A 237 8.89 -21.78 25.84
C SER A 237 8.86 -23.13 25.12
N ARG A 238 8.89 -23.13 23.78
CA ARG A 238 8.98 -24.33 22.93
C ARG A 238 10.42 -24.76 22.64
N GLY A 239 11.41 -24.14 23.29
CA GLY A 239 12.83 -24.49 23.15
C GLY A 239 13.50 -23.94 21.88
N LEU A 240 12.96 -22.90 21.27
CA LEU A 240 13.55 -22.25 20.13
C LEU A 240 14.44 -21.07 20.61
N ASP A 241 15.66 -21.38 21.03
CA ASP A 241 16.58 -20.40 21.65
C ASP A 241 17.41 -19.59 20.64
N ASP A 242 17.44 -20.03 19.36
CA ASP A 242 18.17 -19.40 18.28
C ASP A 242 17.37 -18.32 17.53
N ILE A 243 16.33 -17.77 18.15
CA ILE A 243 15.44 -16.80 17.51
C ILE A 243 15.61 -15.40 18.09
N ARG A 244 15.65 -14.40 17.20
CA ARG A 244 15.59 -12.97 17.54
C ARG A 244 14.35 -12.33 16.93
N PHE A 245 13.68 -11.51 17.71
CA PHE A 245 12.52 -10.73 17.27
C PHE A 245 12.96 -9.28 17.10
N ILE A 246 12.84 -8.79 15.88
CA ILE A 246 13.23 -7.42 15.50
C ILE A 246 11.98 -6.60 15.21
N LEU A 247 11.71 -5.60 16.06
CA LEU A 247 10.64 -4.62 15.87
C LEU A 247 11.24 -3.41 15.15
N ALA A 248 11.08 -3.35 13.82
CA ALA A 248 11.72 -2.35 12.97
C ALA A 248 10.73 -1.23 12.61
N GLY A 249 10.80 -0.13 13.34
CA GLY A 249 10.00 1.06 13.11
C GLY A 249 9.98 2.00 14.30
N GLU A 250 9.65 3.26 14.02
CA GLU A 250 9.53 4.27 15.07
C GLU A 250 8.28 4.05 15.92
N ALA A 251 8.41 4.24 17.22
CA ALA A 251 7.28 4.22 18.13
C ALA A 251 6.39 5.46 17.90
N ALA A 252 5.08 5.25 17.86
CA ALA A 252 4.12 6.34 17.67
C ALA A 252 4.20 7.42 18.76
N LYS A 253 4.60 6.98 19.99
CA LYS A 253 4.84 7.84 21.15
C LYS A 253 5.95 7.24 22.01
N PRO A 254 6.82 8.06 22.65
CA PRO A 254 7.87 7.54 23.55
C PRO A 254 7.33 6.71 24.72
N VAL A 255 6.13 7.04 25.24
CA VAL A 255 5.47 6.26 26.30
C VAL A 255 5.20 4.85 25.82
N PHE A 256 4.69 4.68 24.60
CA PHE A 256 4.38 3.36 24.05
C PHE A 256 5.64 2.50 23.85
N ALA A 257 6.78 3.11 23.53
CA ALA A 257 8.07 2.40 23.49
C ALA A 257 8.42 1.77 24.84
N ARG A 258 8.26 2.55 25.94
CA ARG A 258 8.50 2.04 27.30
C ARG A 258 7.51 0.95 27.71
N GLU A 259 6.26 1.07 27.30
CA GLU A 259 5.24 0.02 27.54
C GLU A 259 5.63 -1.31 26.87
N LEU A 260 6.18 -1.26 25.64
CA LEU A 260 6.65 -2.45 24.94
C LEU A 260 7.88 -3.07 25.65
N ASP A 261 8.82 -2.26 26.15
CA ASP A 261 9.98 -2.73 26.90
C ASP A 261 9.53 -3.40 28.22
N ALA A 262 8.62 -2.77 28.95
CA ALA A 262 8.05 -3.33 30.18
C ALA A 262 7.29 -4.67 29.92
N LEU A 263 6.57 -4.75 28.80
CA LEU A 263 5.89 -5.98 28.39
C LEU A 263 6.92 -7.09 28.08
N ALA A 264 8.01 -6.79 27.39
CA ALA A 264 9.06 -7.76 27.08
C ALA A 264 9.72 -8.30 28.37
N VAL A 265 9.94 -7.43 29.37
CA VAL A 265 10.44 -7.84 30.69
C VAL A 265 9.41 -8.73 31.40
N LYS A 266 8.14 -8.32 31.44
CA LYS A 266 7.06 -9.09 32.05
C LYS A 266 6.91 -10.48 31.43
N CYS A 267 7.11 -10.60 30.11
CA CYS A 267 7.04 -11.87 29.38
C CYS A 267 8.37 -12.68 29.44
N GLY A 268 9.45 -12.14 30.04
CA GLY A 268 10.75 -12.82 30.14
C GLY A 268 11.49 -12.97 28.80
N VAL A 269 11.23 -12.05 27.85
CA VAL A 269 11.76 -12.12 26.48
C VAL A 269 12.61 -10.90 26.08
N GLN A 270 12.95 -10.04 27.03
CA GLN A 270 13.75 -8.84 26.79
C GLN A 270 15.11 -9.11 26.13
N SER A 271 15.68 -10.31 26.37
CA SER A 271 16.97 -10.72 25.78
C SER A 271 16.89 -11.12 24.31
N ILE A 272 15.69 -11.44 23.80
CA ILE A 272 15.47 -11.88 22.40
C ILE A 272 14.66 -10.88 21.57
N ILE A 273 14.20 -9.78 22.18
CA ILE A 273 13.51 -8.68 21.51
C ILE A 273 14.47 -7.52 21.29
N THR A 274 14.57 -7.03 20.07
CA THR A 274 15.32 -5.83 19.74
C THR A 274 14.42 -4.84 19.01
N ARG A 275 14.30 -3.60 19.53
CA ARG A 275 13.64 -2.50 18.84
C ARG A 275 14.68 -1.68 18.08
N VAL A 276 14.40 -1.43 16.81
CA VAL A 276 15.24 -0.62 15.93
C VAL A 276 14.39 0.42 15.22
N GLY A 277 15.01 1.47 14.69
CA GLY A 277 14.33 2.43 13.81
C GLY A 277 13.84 1.81 12.51
N ALA A 278 13.23 2.60 11.65
CA ALA A 278 12.83 2.17 10.33
C ALA A 278 14.02 1.62 9.54
N SER A 279 13.81 0.53 8.80
CA SER A 279 14.87 -0.04 7.99
C SER A 279 15.26 0.89 6.83
N PRO A 280 16.54 1.22 6.67
CA PRO A 280 17.01 1.99 5.52
C PRO A 280 17.01 1.18 4.22
N ASP A 281 16.99 -0.15 4.32
CA ASP A 281 16.99 -1.09 3.20
C ASP A 281 15.95 -2.19 3.44
N PRO A 282 14.65 -1.93 3.18
CA PRO A 282 13.59 -2.91 3.39
C PRO A 282 13.80 -4.23 2.63
N PRO A 283 14.24 -4.26 1.34
CA PRO A 283 14.52 -5.50 0.65
C PRO A 283 15.55 -6.38 1.37
N ALA A 284 16.65 -5.80 1.84
CA ALA A 284 17.67 -6.54 2.59
C ALA A 284 17.13 -7.02 3.95
N ALA A 285 16.30 -6.22 4.61
CA ALA A 285 15.66 -6.61 5.86
C ALA A 285 14.74 -7.81 5.70
N PHE A 286 13.95 -7.86 4.63
CA PHE A 286 13.06 -8.99 4.33
C PHE A 286 13.82 -10.28 4.02
N ILE A 287 14.94 -10.18 3.30
CA ILE A 287 15.80 -11.34 2.99
C ILE A 287 16.59 -11.81 4.23
N ALA A 288 17.02 -10.87 5.10
CA ALA A 288 17.72 -11.19 6.34
C ALA A 288 16.81 -11.90 7.38
N ALA A 289 15.50 -11.74 7.26
CA ALA A 289 14.52 -12.36 8.13
C ALA A 289 14.18 -13.80 7.68
N ALA A 290 14.08 -14.72 8.65
CA ALA A 290 13.54 -16.05 8.43
C ALA A 290 12.00 -15.99 8.25
N VAL A 291 11.34 -15.08 9.00
CA VAL A 291 9.90 -14.83 8.95
C VAL A 291 9.66 -13.32 9.08
N VAL A 292 8.68 -12.80 8.33
CA VAL A 292 8.20 -11.42 8.46
C VAL A 292 6.75 -11.44 8.97
N ALA A 293 6.50 -10.78 10.10
CA ALA A 293 5.20 -10.80 10.77
C ALA A 293 4.52 -9.43 10.77
N PHE A 294 3.24 -9.40 10.45
CA PHE A 294 2.37 -8.24 10.51
C PHE A 294 1.16 -8.53 11.42
N PRO A 295 1.35 -8.51 12.74
CA PRO A 295 0.34 -8.92 13.72
C PRO A 295 -0.69 -7.82 14.02
N ALA A 296 -1.22 -7.17 12.98
CA ALA A 296 -2.16 -6.06 13.12
C ALA A 296 -3.36 -6.44 14.01
N ALA A 297 -3.69 -5.56 14.96
CA ALA A 297 -4.79 -5.74 15.90
C ALA A 297 -6.14 -5.27 15.34
N ASP A 298 -6.13 -4.36 14.40
CA ASP A 298 -7.32 -3.74 13.81
C ASP A 298 -7.31 -3.88 12.28
N ALA A 299 -8.51 -3.81 11.68
CA ALA A 299 -8.68 -3.84 10.25
C ALA A 299 -7.99 -2.65 9.59
N GLU A 300 -7.08 -2.95 8.69
CA GLU A 300 -6.38 -1.99 7.86
C GLU A 300 -6.55 -2.37 6.39
N GLY A 301 -6.39 -1.39 5.51
CA GLY A 301 -6.24 -1.67 4.09
C GLY A 301 -4.94 -2.44 3.79
N VAL A 302 -4.70 -2.67 2.54
CA VAL A 302 -3.44 -3.28 2.06
C VAL A 302 -2.26 -2.43 2.53
N THR A 303 -1.34 -3.02 3.30
CA THR A 303 -0.13 -2.32 3.74
C THR A 303 0.99 -2.53 2.74
N ARG A 304 1.72 -1.47 2.42
CA ARG A 304 2.82 -1.53 1.46
C ARG A 304 3.90 -2.53 1.91
N ALA A 305 4.29 -2.50 3.18
CA ALA A 305 5.34 -3.37 3.68
C ALA A 305 4.98 -4.86 3.59
N SER A 306 3.70 -5.24 3.80
CA SER A 306 3.26 -6.63 3.66
C SER A 306 3.27 -7.11 2.21
N MET A 307 2.89 -6.24 1.27
CA MET A 307 3.01 -6.52 -0.16
C MET A 307 4.48 -6.65 -0.59
N GLU A 308 5.36 -5.74 -0.13
CA GLU A 308 6.78 -5.76 -0.45
C GLU A 308 7.47 -7.03 0.10
N ALA A 309 7.15 -7.43 1.34
CA ALA A 309 7.66 -8.68 1.93
C ALA A 309 7.20 -9.91 1.14
N ALA A 310 5.94 -9.97 0.74
CA ALA A 310 5.40 -11.04 -0.09
C ALA A 310 5.99 -11.02 -1.51
N ALA A 311 6.20 -9.84 -2.10
CA ALA A 311 6.78 -9.66 -3.43
C ALA A 311 8.22 -10.15 -3.53
N ILE A 312 9.04 -9.91 -2.49
CA ILE A 312 10.43 -10.40 -2.46
C ILE A 312 10.51 -11.88 -2.07
N GLY A 313 9.38 -12.49 -1.68
CA GLY A 313 9.30 -13.89 -1.29
C GLY A 313 9.71 -14.16 0.16
N ALA A 314 9.56 -13.21 1.07
CA ALA A 314 9.70 -13.49 2.50
C ALA A 314 8.58 -14.42 2.97
N LEU A 315 8.86 -15.30 3.95
CA LEU A 315 7.81 -16.06 4.63
C LEU A 315 6.99 -15.10 5.47
N THR A 316 5.79 -14.79 5.05
CA THR A 316 4.99 -13.70 5.60
C THR A 316 3.84 -14.24 6.43
N ILE A 317 3.68 -13.72 7.65
CA ILE A 317 2.54 -13.98 8.55
C ILE A 317 1.78 -12.68 8.73
N ILE A 318 0.47 -12.67 8.47
CA ILE A 318 -0.37 -11.48 8.60
C ILE A 318 -1.59 -11.83 9.46
N SER A 319 -2.00 -10.94 10.37
CA SER A 319 -3.31 -11.08 11.03
C SER A 319 -4.43 -11.01 10.01
N ASP A 320 -5.42 -11.91 10.13
CA ASP A 320 -6.58 -11.98 9.22
C ASP A 320 -7.57 -10.85 9.46
N VAL A 321 -7.12 -9.64 9.10
CA VAL A 321 -7.88 -8.40 9.22
C VAL A 321 -7.75 -7.57 7.94
N GLY A 322 -8.77 -6.81 7.62
CA GLY A 322 -8.71 -5.91 6.48
C GLY A 322 -8.53 -6.66 5.16
N ALA A 323 -7.55 -6.22 4.36
CA ALA A 323 -7.23 -6.80 3.06
C ALA A 323 -6.16 -7.92 3.13
N ALA A 324 -5.91 -8.52 4.29
CA ALA A 324 -4.86 -9.55 4.44
C ALA A 324 -5.04 -10.74 3.50
N ARG A 325 -6.28 -11.21 3.29
CA ARG A 325 -6.62 -12.32 2.38
C ARG A 325 -6.34 -12.03 0.91
N GLU A 326 -6.27 -10.78 0.54
CA GLU A 326 -5.91 -10.37 -0.83
C GLU A 326 -4.40 -10.52 -1.07
N ILE A 327 -3.58 -10.37 -0.01
CA ILE A 327 -2.11 -10.50 -0.06
C ILE A 327 -1.70 -11.96 0.12
N ILE A 328 -2.25 -12.65 1.12
CA ILE A 328 -1.89 -14.02 1.49
C ILE A 328 -3.01 -14.99 1.11
N ALA A 329 -2.63 -16.07 0.42
CA ALA A 329 -3.45 -17.27 0.26
C ALA A 329 -3.02 -18.27 1.34
N ALA A 330 -3.97 -18.69 2.19
CA ALA A 330 -3.74 -19.65 3.28
C ALA A 330 -5.04 -20.32 3.73
N PRO A 331 -4.96 -21.53 4.32
CA PRO A 331 -6.10 -22.15 5.01
C PRO A 331 -6.71 -21.22 6.09
N PRO A 332 -8.01 -21.28 6.36
CA PRO A 332 -8.99 -22.19 5.76
C PRO A 332 -9.58 -21.69 4.44
N HIS A 333 -9.15 -20.54 3.91
CA HIS A 333 -9.75 -19.90 2.74
C HIS A 333 -9.20 -20.45 1.41
N GLU A 334 -8.01 -21.02 1.44
CA GLU A 334 -7.32 -21.62 0.30
C GLU A 334 -6.67 -22.92 0.72
N ASP A 335 -6.40 -23.81 -0.22
CA ASP A 335 -5.74 -25.08 0.03
C ASP A 335 -4.33 -24.86 0.60
N ALA A 336 -3.89 -25.78 1.47
CA ALA A 336 -2.56 -25.72 2.07
C ALA A 336 -1.43 -25.75 1.02
N GLU A 337 -1.66 -26.41 -0.11
CA GLU A 337 -0.73 -26.50 -1.24
C GLU A 337 -0.62 -25.19 -2.01
N ALA A 338 -1.69 -24.36 -2.01
CA ALA A 338 -1.70 -23.04 -2.63
C ALA A 338 -1.09 -21.94 -1.73
N ARG A 339 -0.70 -22.30 -0.49
CA ARG A 339 -0.20 -21.35 0.51
C ARG A 339 0.89 -20.44 -0.02
N THR A 340 0.72 -19.13 0.22
CA THR A 340 1.71 -18.06 -0.04
C THR A 340 2.26 -17.43 1.24
N GLY A 341 1.69 -17.78 2.40
CA GLY A 341 2.04 -17.28 3.72
C GLY A 341 1.08 -17.82 4.78
N TRP A 342 0.95 -17.15 5.90
CA TRP A 342 0.06 -17.53 7.00
C TRP A 342 -0.90 -16.40 7.33
N LEU A 343 -2.15 -16.76 7.58
CA LEU A 343 -3.17 -15.90 8.18
C LEU A 343 -3.42 -16.37 9.61
N VAL A 344 -3.41 -15.43 10.55
CA VAL A 344 -3.66 -15.71 11.98
C VAL A 344 -4.75 -14.78 12.51
N PRO A 345 -5.59 -15.21 13.46
CA PRO A 345 -6.55 -14.30 14.09
C PRO A 345 -5.83 -13.11 14.74
N PRO A 346 -6.42 -11.91 14.71
CA PRO A 346 -5.83 -10.74 15.36
C PRO A 346 -5.84 -10.90 16.89
N ARG A 347 -4.82 -10.36 17.56
CA ARG A 347 -4.67 -10.37 19.02
C ARG A 347 -4.62 -11.77 19.64
N GLU A 348 -4.17 -12.76 18.86
CA GLU A 348 -4.01 -14.16 19.29
C GLU A 348 -2.52 -14.57 19.29
N PRO A 349 -1.78 -14.34 20.39
CA PRO A 349 -0.36 -14.65 20.47
C PRO A 349 -0.04 -16.12 20.23
N ALA A 350 -0.92 -17.04 20.67
CA ALA A 350 -0.74 -18.48 20.47
C ALA A 350 -0.77 -18.85 18.99
N ALA A 351 -1.76 -18.39 18.25
CA ALA A 351 -1.87 -18.62 16.81
C ALA A 351 -0.69 -18.01 16.03
N LEU A 352 -0.22 -16.83 16.46
CA LEU A 352 0.97 -16.20 15.87
C LEU A 352 2.23 -17.03 16.15
N ALA A 353 2.41 -17.54 17.38
CA ALA A 353 3.52 -18.41 17.75
C ALA A 353 3.49 -19.73 16.95
N ASP A 354 2.32 -20.35 16.79
CA ASP A 354 2.13 -21.56 15.98
C ASP A 354 2.53 -21.32 14.52
N ALA A 355 2.10 -20.21 13.93
CA ALA A 355 2.45 -19.84 12.56
C ALA A 355 3.95 -19.57 12.40
N ILE A 356 4.60 -18.90 13.37
CA ILE A 356 6.05 -18.68 13.36
C ILE A 356 6.78 -20.03 13.41
N CYS A 357 6.43 -20.92 14.33
CA CYS A 357 7.06 -22.24 14.44
C CYS A 357 6.85 -23.07 13.16
N ALA A 358 5.64 -23.07 12.61
CA ALA A 358 5.32 -23.79 11.36
C ALA A 358 6.14 -23.24 10.17
N ALA A 359 6.28 -21.91 10.05
CA ALA A 359 7.08 -21.30 9.01
C ALA A 359 8.58 -21.64 9.14
N LEU A 360 9.11 -21.63 10.35
CA LEU A 360 10.51 -21.95 10.65
C LEU A 360 10.83 -23.45 10.47
N ALA A 361 9.85 -24.33 10.65
CA ALA A 361 9.98 -25.79 10.50
C ALA A 361 9.93 -26.26 9.03
N LEU A 362 9.60 -25.37 8.06
CA LEU A 362 9.54 -25.75 6.66
C LEU A 362 10.92 -26.23 6.15
N GLY A 363 10.93 -27.40 5.52
CA GLY A 363 12.09 -27.87 4.73
C GLY A 363 12.37 -26.93 3.53
N ALA A 364 13.57 -26.97 2.99
CA ALA A 364 14.02 -26.07 1.94
C ALA A 364 13.08 -26.05 0.72
N SER A 365 12.69 -27.21 0.19
CA SER A 365 11.79 -27.30 -0.98
C SER A 365 10.41 -26.67 -0.73
N ALA A 366 9.78 -26.95 0.43
CA ALA A 366 8.49 -26.39 0.78
C ALA A 366 8.56 -24.87 0.98
N ARG A 367 9.64 -24.39 1.62
CA ARG A 367 9.93 -22.98 1.81
C ARG A 367 10.04 -22.25 0.46
N ASP A 368 10.81 -22.79 -0.47
CA ASP A 368 10.98 -22.20 -1.80
C ASP A 368 9.69 -22.24 -2.62
N ALA A 369 8.87 -23.27 -2.45
CA ALA A 369 7.56 -23.32 -3.08
C ALA A 369 6.63 -22.20 -2.59
N VAL A 370 6.55 -21.97 -1.26
CA VAL A 370 5.79 -20.85 -0.69
C VAL A 370 6.30 -19.50 -1.21
N ARG A 371 7.61 -19.30 -1.22
CA ARG A 371 8.25 -18.09 -1.72
C ARG A 371 7.92 -17.79 -3.18
N ARG A 372 8.02 -18.78 -4.05
CA ARG A 372 7.69 -18.64 -5.48
C ARG A 372 6.20 -18.28 -5.67
N ARG A 373 5.30 -18.97 -4.99
CA ARG A 373 3.86 -18.70 -5.08
C ARG A 373 3.52 -17.29 -4.56
N SER A 374 4.11 -16.87 -3.44
CA SER A 374 3.93 -15.53 -2.88
C SER A 374 4.33 -14.46 -3.90
N ARG A 375 5.52 -14.57 -4.48
CA ARG A 375 6.01 -13.65 -5.53
C ARG A 375 5.07 -13.62 -6.73
N ALA A 376 4.66 -14.78 -7.23
CA ALA A 376 3.78 -14.89 -8.39
C ALA A 376 2.40 -14.22 -8.13
N LYS A 377 1.79 -14.48 -6.96
CA LYS A 377 0.51 -13.87 -6.56
C LYS A 377 0.62 -12.34 -6.54
N ILE A 378 1.68 -11.82 -5.91
CA ILE A 378 1.86 -10.37 -5.82
C ILE A 378 2.16 -9.75 -7.19
N ALA A 379 3.00 -10.37 -8.00
CA ALA A 379 3.31 -9.87 -9.33
C ALA A 379 2.07 -9.81 -10.21
N ALA A 380 1.20 -10.79 -10.14
CA ALA A 380 -0.05 -10.82 -10.91
C ALA A 380 -1.07 -9.76 -10.46
N ALA A 381 -1.10 -9.40 -9.16
CA ALA A 381 -2.16 -8.56 -8.61
C ALA A 381 -1.73 -7.10 -8.36
N TYR A 382 -0.44 -6.84 -8.12
CA TYR A 382 0.07 -5.58 -7.58
C TYR A 382 1.23 -4.98 -8.37
N SER A 383 1.37 -5.30 -9.67
CA SER A 383 2.38 -4.64 -10.52
C SER A 383 1.96 -3.21 -10.89
N LEU A 384 2.93 -2.32 -11.17
CA LEU A 384 2.66 -0.97 -11.65
C LEU A 384 1.88 -1.00 -12.97
N GLU A 385 2.23 -1.90 -13.88
CA GLU A 385 1.58 -2.06 -15.18
C GLU A 385 0.09 -2.42 -15.02
N ARG A 386 -0.24 -3.31 -14.09
CA ARG A 386 -1.63 -3.66 -13.81
C ARG A 386 -2.39 -2.46 -13.23
N MET A 387 -1.83 -1.82 -12.21
CA MET A 387 -2.46 -0.66 -11.59
C MET A 387 -2.71 0.48 -12.60
N THR A 388 -1.72 0.80 -13.43
CA THR A 388 -1.87 1.86 -14.45
C THR A 388 -2.93 1.47 -15.49
N ARG A 389 -2.87 0.26 -16.04
CA ARG A 389 -3.87 -0.24 -16.99
C ARG A 389 -5.28 -0.16 -16.41
N ASP A 390 -5.50 -0.67 -15.20
CA ASP A 390 -6.80 -0.70 -14.55
C ASP A 390 -7.29 0.74 -14.22
N THR A 391 -6.37 1.66 -13.86
CA THR A 391 -6.70 3.08 -13.66
C THR A 391 -7.13 3.76 -14.98
N LEU A 392 -6.37 3.54 -16.06
CA LEU A 392 -6.67 4.12 -17.37
C LEU A 392 -8.00 3.57 -17.94
N ALA A 393 -8.33 2.32 -17.68
CA ALA A 393 -9.63 1.74 -18.03
C ALA A 393 -10.80 2.48 -17.34
N VAL A 394 -10.66 2.81 -16.05
CA VAL A 394 -11.65 3.64 -15.32
C VAL A 394 -11.78 5.04 -15.95
N TYR A 395 -10.67 5.64 -16.41
CA TYR A 395 -10.71 6.95 -17.07
C TYR A 395 -11.45 6.86 -18.43
N ALA A 396 -11.20 5.81 -19.20
CA ALA A 396 -11.89 5.59 -20.46
C ALA A 396 -13.41 5.45 -20.24
N GLU A 397 -13.82 4.59 -19.30
CA GLU A 397 -15.24 4.45 -18.91
C GLU A 397 -15.87 5.79 -18.49
N ALA A 398 -15.12 6.63 -17.77
CA ALA A 398 -15.62 7.91 -17.30
C ALA A 398 -15.78 8.95 -18.42
N LEU A 399 -15.00 8.86 -19.48
CA LEU A 399 -15.06 9.75 -20.65
C LEU A 399 -16.12 9.35 -21.68
N GLU A 400 -16.60 8.10 -21.66
CA GLU A 400 -17.65 7.59 -22.54
C GLU A 400 -19.08 7.94 -22.07
N ARG A 401 -19.23 8.41 -20.81
CA ARG A 401 -20.50 8.89 -20.25
C ARG A 401 -20.82 10.33 -20.63
#